data_dad65891df7cb88f6b09cf35308133fe
#
_entry.id   dad65891df7cb88f6b09cf35308133fe
#
_cell.length_a   1.000
_cell.length_b   1.000
_cell.length_c   1.000
_cell.angle_alpha   90.00
_cell.angle_beta   90.00
_cell.angle_gamma   90.00
#
_symmetry.space_group_name_H-M   'P 1'
#
loop_
_entity.id
_entity.type
_entity.pdbx_description
1 polymer ?
#
loop_
_entity_poly.entity_id
_entity_poly.type
_entity_poly.pdbx_seq_one_letter_code
_entity_poly.pdbx_strand_id
1 'polypeptide(L)'
;MSPRAACRLETLGFEHVHDYVPGKADWLAHNLPVERDTELITAGQLARNDVVTCGVADQIGDVAPRIAESAYGFALVLSRTGVLLGRLRSSALDAPPDTPAEQRMEAGPSTVRPDTPADQLAQHLRDRDLKTAVVTAPEGQLIRIARRHDLERRSTASR
;
A
#
# COMPACT_ATOMS: atom_id res chain seq x y z
N MET A 1 4.42 19.17 4.55
CA MET A 1 4.80 20.29 3.65
C MET A 1 6.15 20.83 4.08
N SER A 2 6.94 21.42 3.21
CA SER A 2 8.20 22.03 3.64
C SER A 2 7.90 23.36 4.34
N PRO A 3 8.54 23.72 5.46
CA PRO A 3 8.40 25.04 6.11
C PRO A 3 8.56 26.23 5.15
N ARG A 4 9.39 26.05 4.10
CA ARG A 4 9.54 27.04 3.02
C ARG A 4 8.25 27.27 2.23
N ALA A 5 7.45 26.23 2.01
CA ALA A 5 6.19 26.37 1.29
C ALA A 5 5.13 27.10 2.13
N ALA A 6 5.07 26.83 3.43
CA ALA A 6 4.19 27.54 4.36
C ALA A 6 4.52 29.05 4.38
N CYS A 7 5.79 29.38 4.57
CA CYS A 7 6.26 30.77 4.57
C CYS A 7 5.98 31.49 3.24
N ARG A 8 6.08 30.79 2.09
CA ARG A 8 5.75 31.35 0.78
C ARG A 8 4.25 31.62 0.64
N LEU A 9 3.38 30.76 1.14
CA LEU A 9 1.93 30.97 1.13
C LEU A 9 1.52 32.15 1.99
N GLU A 10 2.10 32.31 3.18
CA GLU A 10 1.90 33.48 4.04
C GLU A 10 2.33 34.78 3.31
N THR A 11 3.46 34.76 2.61
CA THR A 11 3.94 35.90 1.80
C THR A 11 2.97 36.23 0.66
N LEU A 12 2.21 35.26 0.15
CA LEU A 12 1.20 35.43 -0.89
C LEU A 12 -0.18 35.88 -0.33
N GLY A 13 -0.29 36.13 0.97
CA GLY A 13 -1.49 36.67 1.62
C GLY A 13 -2.47 35.64 2.15
N PHE A 14 -2.08 34.37 2.27
CA PHE A 14 -2.92 33.35 2.94
C PHE A 14 -2.80 33.53 4.46
N GLU A 15 -3.90 33.81 5.14
CA GLU A 15 -3.92 34.09 6.57
C GLU A 15 -3.88 32.84 7.48
N HIS A 16 -4.31 31.70 6.96
CA HIS A 16 -4.39 30.45 7.72
C HIS A 16 -3.60 29.33 7.02
N VAL A 17 -2.29 29.34 7.22
CA VAL A 17 -1.40 28.32 6.69
C VAL A 17 -1.05 27.30 7.79
N HIS A 18 -1.40 26.04 7.58
CA HIS A 18 -1.11 24.97 8.52
C HIS A 18 -0.11 23.97 7.89
N ASP A 19 0.95 23.65 8.62
CA ASP A 19 1.89 22.58 8.22
C ASP A 19 1.46 21.25 8.85
N TYR A 20 1.19 20.27 7.98
CA TYR A 20 0.89 18.92 8.40
C TYR A 20 2.19 18.11 8.46
N VAL A 21 2.74 17.95 9.66
CA VAL A 21 4.06 17.34 9.90
C VAL A 21 4.19 15.92 9.33
N PRO A 22 3.18 15.02 9.47
CA PRO A 22 3.27 13.67 8.89
C PRO A 22 3.35 13.65 7.35
N GLY A 23 2.98 14.74 6.70
CA GLY A 23 3.11 14.91 5.26
C GLY A 23 1.96 14.34 4.43
N LYS A 24 2.01 14.58 3.12
CA LYS A 24 0.95 14.28 2.16
C LYS A 24 0.59 12.78 2.11
N ALA A 25 1.58 11.91 2.25
CA ALA A 25 1.33 10.47 2.17
C ALA A 25 0.49 9.97 3.35
N ASP A 26 0.76 10.46 4.56
CA ASP A 26 -0.02 10.16 5.75
C ASP A 26 -1.43 10.77 5.66
N TRP A 27 -1.54 12.03 5.19
CA TRP A 27 -2.83 12.68 4.93
C TRP A 27 -3.73 11.83 4.03
N LEU A 28 -3.16 11.29 2.92
CA LEU A 28 -3.87 10.43 1.98
C LEU A 28 -4.18 9.04 2.55
N ALA A 29 -3.30 8.51 3.40
CA ALA A 29 -3.53 7.24 4.10
C ALA A 29 -4.75 7.28 5.03
N HIS A 30 -5.00 8.45 5.65
CA HIS A 30 -6.16 8.68 6.50
C HIS A 30 -7.41 9.19 5.74
N ASN A 31 -7.39 9.19 4.41
CA ASN A 31 -8.48 9.68 3.54
C ASN A 31 -8.95 11.10 3.88
N LEU A 32 -8.04 11.96 4.35
CA LEU A 32 -8.37 13.34 4.68
C LEU A 32 -8.66 14.17 3.41
N PRO A 33 -9.51 15.21 3.50
CA PRO A 33 -9.92 15.99 2.33
C PRO A 33 -8.73 16.61 1.61
N VAL A 34 -8.70 16.51 0.29
CA VAL A 34 -7.69 17.15 -0.57
C VAL A 34 -8.38 17.87 -1.71
N GLU A 35 -7.95 19.08 -1.99
CA GLU A 35 -8.25 19.70 -3.27
C GLU A 35 -7.40 19.02 -4.33
N ARG A 36 -8.05 18.41 -5.30
CA ARG A 36 -7.41 17.75 -6.44
C ARG A 36 -7.90 18.40 -7.72
N ASP A 37 -7.01 18.51 -8.68
CA ASP A 37 -7.45 18.49 -10.06
C ASP A 37 -8.29 17.23 -10.25
N THR A 38 -9.50 17.37 -10.68
CA THR A 38 -10.63 16.41 -10.59
C THR A 38 -10.38 15.11 -11.35
N GLU A 39 -9.24 14.93 -12.01
CA GLU A 39 -8.96 13.83 -12.94
C GLU A 39 -7.91 12.81 -12.48
N LEU A 40 -7.09 13.11 -11.47
CA LEU A 40 -6.02 12.20 -11.05
C LEU A 40 -6.46 11.23 -9.97
N ILE A 41 -6.94 10.08 -10.39
CA ILE A 41 -7.20 8.94 -9.49
C ILE A 41 -5.86 8.34 -9.07
N THR A 42 -5.71 8.07 -7.76
CA THR A 42 -4.46 7.54 -7.20
C THR A 42 -4.56 6.08 -6.76
N ALA A 43 -3.40 5.43 -6.61
CA ALA A 43 -3.30 4.06 -6.12
C ALA A 43 -4.00 3.86 -4.77
N GLY A 44 -3.85 4.81 -3.84
CA GLY A 44 -4.46 4.75 -2.51
C GLY A 44 -5.98 4.73 -2.54
N GLN A 45 -6.60 5.40 -3.53
CA GLN A 45 -8.06 5.47 -3.67
C GLN A 45 -8.65 4.16 -4.19
N LEU A 46 -7.93 3.45 -5.05
CA LEU A 46 -8.38 2.19 -5.66
C LEU A 46 -7.88 0.96 -4.90
N ALA A 47 -6.97 1.13 -3.96
CA ALA A 47 -6.43 0.05 -3.16
C ALA A 47 -7.47 -0.47 -2.15
N ARG A 48 -7.40 -1.79 -1.87
CA ARG A 48 -8.31 -2.53 -0.99
C ARG A 48 -7.62 -2.97 0.29
N ASN A 49 -8.42 -3.22 1.32
CA ASN A 49 -7.96 -3.67 2.63
C ASN A 49 -8.33 -5.15 2.88
N ASP A 50 -8.27 -5.98 1.82
CA ASP A 50 -8.72 -7.38 1.84
C ASP A 50 -7.56 -8.38 1.71
N VAL A 51 -6.31 -7.92 1.86
CA VAL A 51 -5.13 -8.80 1.86
C VAL A 51 -4.94 -9.45 3.23
N VAL A 52 -4.54 -10.71 3.24
CA VAL A 52 -4.19 -11.43 4.47
C VAL A 52 -2.90 -10.84 5.04
N THR A 53 -2.91 -10.56 6.33
CA THR A 53 -1.73 -10.10 7.07
C THR A 53 -1.44 -11.04 8.24
N CYS A 54 -0.17 -11.16 8.61
CA CYS A 54 0.29 -11.89 9.79
C CYS A 54 1.48 -11.19 10.43
N GLY A 55 1.75 -11.53 11.68
CA GLY A 55 2.96 -11.11 12.39
C GLY A 55 4.16 -12.03 12.09
N VAL A 56 5.34 -11.61 12.48
CA VAL A 56 6.59 -12.38 12.30
C VAL A 56 6.59 -13.72 13.05
N ALA A 57 5.94 -13.74 14.22
CA ALA A 57 5.87 -14.91 15.10
C ALA A 57 4.68 -15.84 14.81
N ASP A 58 3.77 -15.44 13.90
CA ASP A 58 2.60 -16.24 13.55
C ASP A 58 3.03 -17.55 12.89
N GLN A 59 2.36 -18.64 13.21
CA GLN A 59 2.71 -19.95 12.69
C GLN A 59 2.12 -20.19 11.30
N ILE A 60 2.87 -20.88 10.45
CA ILE A 60 2.42 -21.23 9.08
C ILE A 60 1.08 -21.94 9.10
N GLY A 61 0.84 -22.85 10.06
CA GLY A 61 -0.40 -23.59 10.19
C GLY A 61 -1.64 -22.70 10.37
N ASP A 62 -1.50 -21.57 11.04
CA ASP A 62 -2.59 -20.62 11.26
C ASP A 62 -2.79 -19.66 10.07
N VAL A 63 -1.73 -19.36 9.34
CA VAL A 63 -1.76 -18.42 8.21
C VAL A 63 -2.15 -19.12 6.90
N ALA A 64 -1.77 -20.38 6.72
CA ALA A 64 -1.98 -21.14 5.49
C ALA A 64 -3.46 -21.23 5.05
N PRO A 65 -4.44 -21.56 5.92
CA PRO A 65 -5.85 -21.58 5.53
C PRO A 65 -6.35 -20.23 5.05
N ARG A 66 -5.92 -19.15 5.71
CA ARG A 66 -6.28 -17.77 5.35
C ARG A 66 -5.71 -17.35 4.00
N ILE A 67 -4.51 -17.81 3.65
CA ILE A 67 -3.92 -17.59 2.32
C ILE A 67 -4.70 -18.37 1.26
N ALA A 68 -5.07 -19.62 1.54
CA ALA A 68 -5.80 -20.47 0.60
C ALA A 68 -7.20 -19.91 0.25
N GLU A 69 -7.86 -19.28 1.23
CA GLU A 69 -9.16 -18.62 1.04
C GLU A 69 -9.04 -17.23 0.40
N SER A 70 -7.84 -16.65 0.36
CA SER A 70 -7.63 -15.30 -0.15
C SER A 70 -7.56 -15.26 -1.68
N ALA A 71 -8.04 -14.16 -2.26
CA ALA A 71 -7.94 -13.91 -3.70
C ALA A 71 -6.50 -13.65 -4.19
N TYR A 72 -5.53 -13.55 -3.28
CA TYR A 72 -4.15 -13.14 -3.59
C TYR A 72 -3.17 -14.31 -3.60
N GLY A 73 -3.44 -15.38 -2.84
CA GLY A 73 -2.53 -16.52 -2.70
C GLY A 73 -1.23 -16.20 -1.95
N PHE A 74 -1.23 -15.15 -1.13
CA PHE A 74 -0.13 -14.77 -0.24
C PHE A 74 -0.62 -13.99 0.97
N ALA A 75 0.21 -13.90 2.01
CA ALA A 75 0.04 -12.97 3.12
C ALA A 75 1.19 -11.96 3.19
N LEU A 76 0.91 -10.80 3.78
CA LEU A 76 1.92 -9.79 4.09
C LEU A 76 2.33 -9.92 5.55
N VAL A 77 3.63 -9.99 5.80
CA VAL A 77 4.19 -10.09 7.15
C VAL A 77 4.50 -8.70 7.67
N LEU A 78 3.91 -8.36 8.81
CA LEU A 78 4.00 -7.04 9.41
C LEU A 78 4.72 -7.08 10.76
N SER A 79 5.40 -5.97 11.09
CA SER A 79 5.86 -5.70 12.45
C SER A 79 4.66 -5.38 13.37
N ARG A 80 4.93 -5.28 14.68
CA ARG A 80 3.93 -4.83 15.67
C ARG A 80 3.42 -3.41 15.41
N THR A 81 4.18 -2.59 14.71
CA THR A 81 3.83 -1.21 14.33
C THR A 81 3.20 -1.11 12.94
N GLY A 82 2.89 -2.25 12.30
CA GLY A 82 2.28 -2.29 10.97
C GLY A 82 3.25 -2.07 9.80
N VAL A 83 4.56 -2.02 10.05
CA VAL A 83 5.57 -1.91 8.99
C VAL A 83 5.65 -3.22 8.22
N LEU A 84 5.63 -3.13 6.89
CA LEU A 84 5.75 -4.27 6.00
C LEU A 84 7.19 -4.82 6.03
N LEU A 85 7.33 -6.07 6.45
CA LEU A 85 8.63 -6.76 6.57
C LEU A 85 8.86 -7.73 5.43
N GLY A 86 7.80 -8.43 5.00
CA GLY A 86 7.94 -9.47 4.01
C GLY A 86 6.62 -9.94 3.43
N ARG A 87 6.71 -10.95 2.60
CA ARG A 87 5.57 -11.64 1.99
C ARG A 87 5.72 -13.15 2.14
N LEU A 88 4.63 -13.79 2.53
CA LEU A 88 4.53 -15.24 2.63
C LEU A 88 3.73 -15.77 1.44
N ARG A 89 4.38 -16.47 0.52
CA ARG A 89 3.72 -17.08 -0.66
C ARG A 89 3.22 -18.48 -0.36
N SER A 90 2.35 -19.01 -1.23
CA SER A 90 1.87 -20.40 -1.14
C SER A 90 3.01 -21.42 -1.11
N SER A 91 4.13 -21.19 -1.79
CA SER A 91 5.32 -22.05 -1.74
C SER A 91 5.98 -22.16 -0.35
N ALA A 92 5.72 -21.21 0.54
CA ALA A 92 6.21 -21.26 1.92
C ALA A 92 5.34 -22.14 2.84
N LEU A 93 4.15 -22.53 2.37
CA LEU A 93 3.18 -23.28 3.16
C LEU A 93 3.50 -24.79 3.27
N ASP A 94 4.47 -25.29 2.50
CA ASP A 94 4.97 -26.67 2.61
C ASP A 94 5.86 -26.90 3.85
N ALA A 95 6.09 -25.85 4.64
CA ALA A 95 6.83 -25.94 5.90
C ALA A 95 5.98 -26.57 7.02
N PRO A 96 6.64 -27.12 8.10
CA PRO A 96 5.92 -27.58 9.26
C PRO A 96 4.96 -26.52 9.83
N PRO A 97 3.77 -26.90 10.30
CA PRO A 97 2.73 -25.95 10.74
C PRO A 97 3.19 -25.00 11.87
N ASP A 98 4.09 -25.43 12.72
CA ASP A 98 4.67 -24.71 13.86
C ASP A 98 5.83 -23.75 13.48
N THR A 99 6.16 -23.67 12.17
CA THR A 99 7.21 -22.78 11.69
C THR A 99 6.74 -21.32 11.75
N PRO A 100 7.51 -20.40 12.36
CA PRO A 100 7.19 -18.96 12.34
C PRO A 100 7.27 -18.36 10.95
N ALA A 101 6.40 -17.40 10.67
CA ALA A 101 6.33 -16.71 9.36
C ALA A 101 7.66 -16.05 8.96
N GLU A 102 8.43 -15.52 9.92
CA GLU A 102 9.73 -14.89 9.67
C GLU A 102 10.76 -15.81 9.01
N GLN A 103 10.70 -17.13 9.29
CA GLN A 103 11.64 -18.10 8.73
C GLN A 103 11.33 -18.46 7.26
N ARG A 104 10.14 -18.15 6.79
CA ARG A 104 9.65 -18.55 5.46
C ARG A 104 9.23 -17.39 4.58
N MET A 105 9.18 -16.16 5.14
CA MET A 105 8.84 -14.98 4.36
C MET A 105 9.95 -14.60 3.37
N GLU A 106 9.55 -14.12 2.22
CA GLU A 106 10.41 -13.38 1.31
C GLU A 106 10.50 -11.92 1.80
N ALA A 107 11.72 -11.42 2.02
CA ALA A 107 11.92 -10.06 2.51
C ALA A 107 11.57 -9.01 1.43
N GLY A 108 11.04 -7.86 1.86
CA GLY A 108 10.96 -6.64 1.08
C GLY A 108 10.19 -6.71 -0.24
N PRO A 109 8.89 -7.03 -0.28
CA PRO A 109 8.10 -6.85 -1.50
C PRO A 109 8.17 -5.39 -1.96
N SER A 110 8.20 -5.17 -3.28
CA SER A 110 8.14 -3.81 -3.84
C SER A 110 6.86 -3.10 -3.42
N THR A 111 6.98 -1.84 -3.01
CA THR A 111 5.87 -1.02 -2.55
C THR A 111 5.71 0.22 -3.42
N VAL A 112 4.52 0.80 -3.40
CA VAL A 112 4.19 2.06 -4.06
C VAL A 112 3.58 3.02 -3.07
N ARG A 113 3.66 4.30 -3.37
CA ARG A 113 3.07 5.34 -2.54
C ARG A 113 1.58 5.50 -2.84
N PRO A 114 0.76 5.93 -1.86
CA PRO A 114 -0.68 6.09 -2.05
C PRO A 114 -1.04 7.19 -3.06
N ASP A 115 -0.16 8.16 -3.27
CA ASP A 115 -0.33 9.26 -4.22
C ASP A 115 0.14 8.94 -5.65
N THR A 116 0.60 7.72 -5.90
CA THR A 116 0.97 7.26 -7.25
C THR A 116 -0.26 7.31 -8.17
N PRO A 117 -0.19 7.97 -9.35
CA PRO A 117 -1.27 7.96 -10.32
C PRO A 117 -1.66 6.56 -10.74
N ALA A 118 -2.97 6.28 -10.80
CA ALA A 118 -3.48 4.93 -11.04
C ALA A 118 -3.13 4.41 -12.44
N ASP A 119 -3.10 5.26 -13.45
CA ASP A 119 -2.72 4.95 -14.82
C ASP A 119 -1.24 4.56 -14.93
N GLN A 120 -0.35 5.30 -14.29
CA GLN A 120 1.08 4.99 -14.23
C GLN A 120 1.33 3.66 -13.52
N LEU A 121 0.62 3.42 -12.40
CA LEU A 121 0.74 2.16 -11.69
C LEU A 121 0.20 1.00 -12.52
N ALA A 122 -0.93 1.16 -13.21
CA ALA A 122 -1.48 0.15 -14.09
C ALA A 122 -0.49 -0.22 -15.20
N GLN A 123 0.14 0.78 -15.82
CA GLN A 123 1.18 0.56 -16.85
C GLN A 123 2.38 -0.20 -16.26
N HIS A 124 2.90 0.25 -15.13
CA HIS A 124 4.03 -0.39 -14.46
C HIS A 124 3.76 -1.87 -14.11
N LEU A 125 2.54 -2.18 -13.65
CA LEU A 125 2.13 -3.55 -13.33
C LEU A 125 2.02 -4.42 -14.60
N ARG A 126 1.56 -3.84 -15.72
CA ARG A 126 1.52 -4.54 -17.02
C ARG A 126 2.92 -4.87 -17.52
N ASP A 127 3.81 -3.89 -17.53
CA ASP A 127 5.16 -4.02 -18.09
C ASP A 127 5.99 -5.08 -17.34
N ARG A 128 5.65 -5.34 -16.08
CA ARG A 128 6.32 -6.34 -15.24
C ARG A 128 5.51 -7.62 -15.01
N ASP A 129 4.38 -7.76 -15.68
CA ASP A 129 3.41 -8.85 -15.49
C ASP A 129 3.02 -9.09 -14.01
N LEU A 130 2.88 -7.99 -13.27
CA LEU A 130 2.45 -8.02 -11.88
C LEU A 130 0.92 -7.86 -11.79
N LYS A 131 0.30 -8.60 -10.89
CA LYS A 131 -1.16 -8.56 -10.66
C LYS A 131 -1.54 -7.55 -9.58
N THR A 132 -0.62 -7.23 -8.67
CA THR A 132 -0.87 -6.41 -7.49
C THR A 132 0.33 -5.55 -7.14
N ALA A 133 0.08 -4.42 -6.47
CA ALA A 133 1.09 -3.60 -5.82
C ALA A 133 0.70 -3.34 -4.35
N VAL A 134 1.67 -3.41 -3.46
CA VAL A 134 1.45 -3.09 -2.04
C VAL A 134 1.62 -1.60 -1.86
N VAL A 135 0.62 -0.95 -1.28
CA VAL A 135 0.63 0.50 -1.00
C VAL A 135 1.05 0.72 0.44
N THR A 136 2.11 1.49 0.64
CA THR A 136 2.65 1.79 1.98
C THR A 136 2.80 3.29 2.21
N ALA A 137 2.78 3.69 3.48
CA ALA A 137 3.21 5.00 3.93
C ALA A 137 4.73 5.18 3.73
N PRO A 138 5.28 6.41 3.81
CA PRO A 138 6.72 6.66 3.69
C PRO A 138 7.56 5.87 4.70
N GLU A 139 7.04 5.63 5.88
CA GLU A 139 7.66 4.88 6.97
C GLU A 139 7.59 3.36 6.77
N GLY A 140 7.01 2.90 5.65
CA GLY A 140 6.85 1.49 5.31
C GLY A 140 5.64 0.80 5.94
N GLN A 141 4.77 1.52 6.62
CA GLN A 141 3.53 0.95 7.15
C GLN A 141 2.58 0.56 6.02
N LEU A 142 2.00 -0.63 6.14
CA LEU A 142 1.02 -1.12 5.18
C LEU A 142 -0.24 -0.24 5.22
N ILE A 143 -0.63 0.28 4.06
CA ILE A 143 -1.91 0.98 3.90
C ILE A 143 -2.93 0.02 3.30
N ARG A 144 -2.67 -0.48 2.08
CA ARG A 144 -3.61 -1.29 1.30
C ARG A 144 -2.89 -2.04 0.19
N ILE A 145 -3.65 -2.81 -0.60
CA ILE A 145 -3.18 -3.48 -1.82
C ILE A 145 -3.95 -2.98 -3.04
N ALA A 146 -3.25 -2.59 -4.09
CA ALA A 146 -3.84 -2.21 -5.37
C ALA A 146 -3.80 -3.40 -6.34
N ARG A 147 -4.93 -3.68 -7.01
CA ARG A 147 -5.03 -4.72 -8.06
C ARG A 147 -4.93 -4.08 -9.44
N ARG A 148 -4.15 -4.66 -10.34
CA ARG A 148 -4.05 -4.21 -11.74
C ARG A 148 -5.43 -4.07 -12.39
N HIS A 149 -6.30 -5.08 -12.22
CA HIS A 149 -7.64 -5.06 -12.78
C HIS A 149 -8.50 -3.86 -12.32
N ASP A 150 -8.44 -3.49 -11.04
CA ASP A 150 -9.21 -2.36 -10.50
C ASP A 150 -8.66 -1.02 -11.02
N LEU A 151 -7.33 -0.91 -11.18
CA LEU A 151 -6.67 0.25 -11.78
C LEU A 151 -7.05 0.43 -13.25
N GLU A 152 -7.05 -0.65 -14.04
CA GLU A 152 -7.39 -0.64 -15.47
C GLU A 152 -8.86 -0.32 -15.73
N ARG A 153 -9.77 -0.86 -14.93
CA ARG A 153 -11.21 -0.56 -15.05
C ARG A 153 -11.53 0.92 -14.88
N ARG A 154 -10.81 1.61 -14.03
CA ARG A 154 -11.02 3.05 -13.81
C ARG A 154 -10.34 3.90 -14.87
N SER A 155 -9.18 3.47 -15.37
CA SER A 155 -8.50 4.16 -16.49
C SER A 155 -9.34 4.15 -17.78
N THR A 156 -10.17 3.13 -17.99
CA THR A 156 -11.09 3.05 -19.16
C THR A 156 -12.38 3.85 -18.97
N ALA A 157 -12.81 4.10 -17.74
CA ALA A 157 -14.03 4.87 -17.45
C ALA A 157 -13.83 6.39 -17.49
N SER A 158 -12.58 6.86 -17.62
CA SER A 158 -12.19 8.29 -17.66
C SER A 158 -11.80 8.78 -19.06
N ARG A 159 -12.08 7.98 -20.10
CA ARG A 159 -11.98 8.36 -21.54
C ARG A 159 -13.38 8.56 -22.14
#